data_2036b47e3a438264752a29f9887481ed
#
_entry.id   2036b47e3a438264752a29f9887481ed
#
_cell.length_a   1.000
_cell.length_b   1.000
_cell.length_c   1.000
_cell.angle_alpha   90.00
_cell.angle_beta   90.00
_cell.angle_gamma   90.00
#
_symmetry.space_group_name_H-M   'P 1'
#
loop_
_entity.id
_entity.type
_entity.pdbx_description
1 polymer ?
#
loop_
_entity_poly.entity_id
_entity_poly.type
_entity_poly.pdbx_seq_one_letter_code
_entity_poly.pdbx_strand_id
1 'polypeptide(L)'
;MQKKWTYVAATALLGTAVFIGSSLTSHTQADSAVQPGSSDDPVVTKSYVDQAVKSAGGSGGGSVGVTNVSVSAGQVLIGNSGTEFIVRTGTTKAYSKDGSGIPDLTDGKDLADGVSVPKNHLLLFPRDGRGIASVTNSIVMVRGTYTIMDKNGNVVGP
;
A
#
# COMPACT_ATOMS: atom_id res chain seq x y z
N MET A 1 10.92 21.82 82.80
CA MET A 1 11.43 20.73 81.90
C MET A 1 10.57 20.40 80.70
N GLN A 2 9.36 20.89 80.56
CA GLN A 2 8.47 20.53 79.44
C GLN A 2 8.73 21.30 78.14
N LYS A 3 9.30 22.50 78.16
CA LYS A 3 9.54 23.30 76.91
C LYS A 3 10.63 22.75 76.02
N LYS A 4 11.58 22.00 76.49
CA LYS A 4 12.68 21.43 75.67
C LYS A 4 12.26 20.21 74.87
N TRP A 5 11.26 19.48 75.34
CA TRP A 5 10.74 18.30 74.60
C TRP A 5 9.86 18.67 73.41
N THR A 6 9.18 19.80 73.45
CA THR A 6 8.35 20.26 72.36
C THR A 6 9.16 20.66 71.12
N TYR A 7 10.36 21.22 71.36
CA TYR A 7 11.25 21.55 70.22
C TYR A 7 11.89 20.33 69.62
N VAL A 8 12.21 19.28 70.32
CA VAL A 8 12.76 18.03 69.79
C VAL A 8 11.72 17.27 68.98
N ALA A 9 10.44 17.29 69.42
CA ALA A 9 9.36 16.66 68.62
C ALA A 9 9.05 17.43 67.34
N ALA A 10 9.13 18.78 67.37
CA ALA A 10 8.90 19.60 66.15
C ALA A 10 10.01 19.44 65.08
N THR A 11 11.27 19.33 65.50
CA THR A 11 12.38 19.11 64.59
C THR A 11 12.40 17.72 64.01
N ALA A 12 11.95 16.68 64.73
CA ALA A 12 11.83 15.33 64.19
C ALA A 12 10.74 15.22 63.12
N LEU A 13 9.62 15.92 63.25
CA LEU A 13 8.52 15.97 62.32
C LEU A 13 8.91 16.71 61.01
N LEU A 14 9.70 17.77 61.07
CA LEU A 14 10.19 18.50 59.89
C LEU A 14 11.25 17.70 59.14
N GLY A 15 12.10 16.95 59.82
CA GLY A 15 13.11 16.10 59.17
C GLY A 15 12.52 14.93 58.39
N THR A 16 11.45 14.32 58.90
CA THR A 16 10.80 13.20 58.20
C THR A 16 9.99 13.65 56.95
N ALA A 17 9.42 14.87 56.97
CA ALA A 17 8.70 15.39 55.81
C ALA A 17 9.63 15.68 54.61
N VAL A 18 10.85 16.11 54.85
CA VAL A 18 11.85 16.35 53.80
C VAL A 18 12.37 15.03 53.19
N PHE A 19 12.47 13.97 54.01
CA PHE A 19 12.97 12.68 53.53
C PHE A 19 11.95 11.90 52.71
N ILE A 20 10.64 12.07 52.98
CA ILE A 20 9.57 11.44 52.21
C ILE A 20 9.33 12.18 50.89
N GLY A 21 9.55 13.50 50.82
CA GLY A 21 9.39 14.30 49.61
C GLY A 21 10.44 14.02 48.56
N SER A 22 11.63 13.57 48.91
CA SER A 22 12.70 13.28 47.95
C SER A 22 12.61 11.88 47.29
N SER A 23 11.81 10.97 47.83
CA SER A 23 11.63 9.64 47.28
C SER A 23 10.45 9.53 46.30
N LEU A 24 9.68 10.60 46.09
CA LEU A 24 8.53 10.65 45.20
C LEU A 24 8.85 11.26 43.81
N THR A 25 10.09 11.70 43.56
CA THR A 25 10.54 11.94 42.22
C THR A 25 10.96 10.60 41.57
N SER A 26 9.99 9.74 41.38
CA SER A 26 10.13 8.74 40.32
C SER A 26 10.37 9.53 39.05
N HIS A 27 11.61 9.56 38.59
CA HIS A 27 11.86 9.89 37.21
C HIS A 27 11.04 8.88 36.40
N THR A 28 9.90 9.30 35.87
CA THR A 28 9.36 8.67 34.68
C THR A 28 10.46 8.87 33.65
N GLN A 29 11.37 7.92 33.54
CA GLN A 29 12.16 7.76 32.33
C GLN A 29 11.12 7.53 31.23
N ALA A 30 10.78 8.59 30.54
CA ALA A 30 10.27 8.47 29.21
C ALA A 30 11.26 7.54 28.51
N ASP A 31 10.72 6.39 28.10
CA ASP A 31 11.31 5.32 27.33
C ASP A 31 12.69 5.69 26.78
N SER A 32 13.73 4.95 27.20
CA SER A 32 15.09 5.28 26.83
C SER A 32 15.12 5.38 25.33
N ALA A 33 15.13 6.61 24.81
CA ALA A 33 15.24 6.85 23.39
C ALA A 33 16.49 6.08 22.94
N VAL A 34 16.28 4.97 22.24
CA VAL A 34 17.36 4.13 21.74
C VAL A 34 18.29 5.06 20.98
N GLN A 35 19.54 5.13 21.39
CA GLN A 35 20.50 6.06 20.80
C GLN A 35 20.69 5.66 19.32
N PRO A 36 20.43 6.57 18.35
CA PRO A 36 20.62 6.28 16.95
C PRO A 36 22.05 5.78 16.66
N GLY A 37 22.15 4.62 15.99
CA GLY A 37 23.43 3.98 15.69
C GLY A 37 23.92 2.99 16.76
N SER A 38 23.12 2.68 17.78
CA SER A 38 23.40 1.58 18.70
C SER A 38 23.07 0.23 18.08
N SER A 39 23.44 -0.89 18.75
CA SER A 39 23.06 -2.24 18.31
C SER A 39 21.55 -2.46 18.25
N ASP A 40 20.78 -1.69 19.03
CA ASP A 40 19.33 -1.77 19.12
C ASP A 40 18.62 -0.79 18.17
N ASP A 41 19.36 0.18 17.62
CA ASP A 41 18.90 1.12 16.59
C ASP A 41 20.04 1.37 15.57
N PRO A 42 20.29 0.43 14.66
CA PRO A 42 21.39 0.54 13.71
C PRO A 42 21.13 1.65 12.68
N VAL A 43 22.07 2.57 12.53
CA VAL A 43 22.04 3.57 11.46
C VAL A 43 22.31 2.89 10.13
N VAL A 44 21.35 2.96 9.23
CA VAL A 44 21.51 2.49 7.85
C VAL A 44 21.90 3.64 6.92
N THR A 45 22.75 3.37 5.95
CA THR A 45 23.13 4.37 4.95
C THR A 45 21.97 4.63 3.98
N LYS A 46 21.87 5.86 3.47
CA LYS A 46 20.87 6.21 2.45
C LYS A 46 20.93 5.25 1.25
N SER A 47 22.13 4.87 0.81
CA SER A 47 22.31 3.93 -0.30
C SER A 47 21.75 2.54 -0.02
N TYR A 48 21.87 2.05 1.22
CA TYR A 48 21.27 0.78 1.63
C TYR A 48 19.73 0.87 1.61
N VAL A 49 19.16 1.96 2.15
CA VAL A 49 17.71 2.18 2.12
C VAL A 49 17.20 2.29 0.69
N ASP A 50 17.85 3.10 -0.15
CA ASP A 50 17.46 3.24 -1.56
C ASP A 50 17.52 1.91 -2.31
N GLN A 51 18.51 1.08 -2.03
CA GLN A 51 18.64 -0.26 -2.63
C GLN A 51 17.59 -1.21 -2.08
N ALA A 52 17.34 -1.21 -0.76
CA ALA A 52 16.33 -2.04 -0.14
C ALA A 52 14.92 -1.68 -0.64
N VAL A 53 14.61 -0.37 -0.74
CA VAL A 53 13.34 0.12 -1.29
C VAL A 53 13.19 -0.26 -2.77
N LYS A 54 14.24 -0.12 -3.58
CA LYS A 54 14.23 -0.59 -4.97
C LYS A 54 14.00 -2.09 -5.08
N SER A 55 14.62 -2.87 -4.18
CA SER A 55 14.46 -4.32 -4.15
C SER A 55 13.10 -4.76 -3.60
N ALA A 56 12.59 -4.06 -2.59
CA ALA A 56 11.27 -4.30 -1.99
C ALA A 56 10.14 -3.79 -2.91
N GLY A 57 10.40 -2.71 -3.66
CA GLY A 57 9.53 -2.19 -4.71
C GLY A 57 9.48 -3.09 -5.94
N GLY A 58 10.18 -4.21 -5.93
CA GLY A 58 10.19 -5.29 -6.88
C GLY A 58 10.27 -4.85 -8.35
N SER A 59 10.76 -5.71 -9.21
CA SER A 59 10.65 -5.61 -10.68
C SER A 59 9.18 -5.60 -11.17
N GLY A 60 8.22 -5.40 -10.29
CA GLY A 60 6.79 -5.29 -10.47
C GLY A 60 6.22 -4.06 -9.80
N GLY A 61 7.01 -2.97 -9.66
CA GLY A 61 6.50 -1.68 -9.22
C GLY A 61 5.44 -1.18 -10.17
N GLY A 62 4.24 -1.75 -10.10
CA GLY A 62 3.07 -1.16 -10.70
C GLY A 62 2.98 0.26 -10.17
N SER A 63 3.05 1.24 -11.06
CA SER A 63 2.81 2.63 -10.72
C SER A 63 1.55 2.69 -9.87
N VAL A 64 1.63 3.20 -8.63
CA VAL A 64 0.44 3.47 -7.79
C VAL A 64 -0.48 4.47 -8.49
N GLY A 65 0.01 5.09 -9.56
CA GLY A 65 -0.72 6.01 -10.42
C GLY A 65 -1.59 5.29 -11.45
N VAL A 66 -2.60 6.00 -11.91
CA VAL A 66 -3.45 5.56 -13.02
C VAL A 66 -2.84 6.07 -14.33
N THR A 67 -2.65 5.16 -15.29
CA THR A 67 -2.15 5.47 -16.63
C THR A 67 -3.27 5.33 -17.66
N ASN A 68 -3.37 6.30 -18.59
CA ASN A 68 -4.27 6.19 -19.73
C ASN A 68 -3.59 5.43 -20.86
N VAL A 69 -4.15 4.30 -21.25
CA VAL A 69 -3.64 3.42 -22.27
C VAL A 69 -4.57 3.49 -23.50
N SER A 70 -4.00 3.79 -24.67
CA SER A 70 -4.71 3.73 -25.95
C SER A 70 -4.57 2.32 -26.52
N VAL A 71 -5.70 1.67 -26.81
CA VAL A 71 -5.76 0.32 -27.36
C VAL A 71 -6.47 0.38 -28.71
N SER A 72 -5.80 -0.03 -29.77
CA SER A 72 -6.36 -0.01 -31.13
C SER A 72 -7.39 -1.11 -31.33
N ALA A 73 -8.29 -0.92 -32.29
CA ALA A 73 -9.24 -1.95 -32.67
C ALA A 73 -8.53 -3.24 -33.04
N GLY A 74 -9.01 -4.37 -32.51
CA GLY A 74 -8.43 -5.70 -32.70
C GLY A 74 -7.27 -6.05 -31.79
N GLN A 75 -6.80 -5.14 -30.93
CA GLN A 75 -5.83 -5.44 -29.88
C GLN A 75 -6.51 -5.94 -28.61
N VAL A 76 -5.75 -6.66 -27.81
CA VAL A 76 -6.15 -7.16 -26.49
C VAL A 76 -5.23 -6.54 -25.42
N LEU A 77 -5.81 -5.89 -24.43
CA LEU A 77 -5.12 -5.40 -23.25
C LEU A 77 -5.26 -6.43 -22.14
N ILE A 78 -4.16 -7.04 -21.76
CA ILE A 78 -4.08 -8.04 -20.68
C ILE A 78 -3.64 -7.36 -19.40
N GLY A 79 -4.38 -7.56 -18.31
CA GLY A 79 -3.99 -7.15 -16.98
C GLY A 79 -3.26 -8.27 -16.25
N ASN A 80 -2.13 -7.94 -15.62
CA ASN A 80 -1.48 -8.88 -14.72
C ASN A 80 -2.22 -8.95 -13.38
N SER A 81 -1.89 -9.93 -12.58
CA SER A 81 -2.52 -10.12 -11.26
C SER A 81 -2.47 -8.82 -10.42
N GLY A 82 -3.61 -8.44 -9.85
CA GLY A 82 -3.79 -7.21 -9.05
C GLY A 82 -4.01 -5.94 -9.86
N THR A 83 -4.06 -6.02 -11.20
CA THR A 83 -4.33 -4.86 -12.06
C THR A 83 -5.80 -4.50 -12.08
N GLU A 84 -6.09 -3.21 -12.26
CA GLU A 84 -7.43 -2.66 -12.39
C GLU A 84 -7.57 -1.90 -13.70
N PHE A 85 -8.71 -2.08 -14.40
CA PHE A 85 -9.05 -1.35 -15.62
C PHE A 85 -10.36 -0.60 -15.49
N ILE A 86 -10.43 0.59 -16.12
CA ILE A 86 -11.67 1.31 -16.36
C ILE A 86 -11.69 1.73 -17.83
N VAL A 87 -12.63 1.19 -18.61
CA VAL A 87 -12.83 1.59 -20.00
C VAL A 87 -13.48 2.97 -20.04
N ARG A 88 -12.80 3.95 -20.65
CA ARG A 88 -13.31 5.31 -20.75
C ARG A 88 -14.01 5.60 -22.08
N THR A 89 -13.42 5.10 -23.15
CA THR A 89 -13.96 5.29 -24.51
C THR A 89 -13.84 4.02 -25.33
N GLY A 90 -14.56 3.96 -26.43
CA GLY A 90 -14.56 2.82 -27.34
C GLY A 90 -15.53 1.72 -26.89
N THR A 91 -15.50 0.62 -27.62
CA THR A 91 -16.26 -0.60 -27.33
C THR A 91 -15.27 -1.74 -27.10
N THR A 92 -15.39 -2.42 -25.98
CA THR A 92 -14.50 -3.51 -25.59
C THR A 92 -15.33 -4.72 -25.13
N LYS A 93 -14.73 -5.89 -25.20
CA LYS A 93 -15.28 -7.14 -24.68
C LYS A 93 -14.35 -7.74 -23.65
N ALA A 94 -14.89 -8.41 -22.66
CA ALA A 94 -14.10 -9.20 -21.73
C ALA A 94 -13.32 -10.28 -22.50
N TYR A 95 -12.07 -10.47 -22.12
CA TYR A 95 -11.18 -11.49 -22.65
C TYR A 95 -10.62 -12.34 -21.54
N SER A 96 -10.85 -13.64 -21.61
CA SER A 96 -10.35 -14.59 -20.63
C SER A 96 -9.85 -15.85 -21.34
N LYS A 97 -8.55 -16.10 -21.26
CA LYS A 97 -7.91 -17.25 -21.89
C LYS A 97 -8.39 -18.59 -21.31
N ASP A 98 -8.75 -18.60 -20.05
CA ASP A 98 -9.22 -19.79 -19.32
C ASP A 98 -10.76 -19.88 -19.25
N GLY A 99 -11.47 -18.95 -19.88
CA GLY A 99 -12.93 -18.89 -19.86
C GLY A 99 -13.54 -18.44 -18.53
N SER A 100 -12.72 -18.14 -17.52
CA SER A 100 -13.21 -17.61 -16.24
C SER A 100 -13.64 -16.16 -16.39
N GLY A 101 -14.64 -15.74 -15.62
CA GLY A 101 -15.14 -14.37 -15.64
C GLY A 101 -14.11 -13.33 -15.14
N ILE A 102 -14.33 -12.07 -15.50
CA ILE A 102 -13.59 -10.92 -15.00
C ILE A 102 -14.47 -10.21 -13.98
N PRO A 103 -14.06 -10.07 -12.72
CA PRO A 103 -14.81 -9.31 -11.73
C PRO A 103 -15.06 -7.87 -12.16
N ASP A 104 -16.32 -7.51 -12.29
CA ASP A 104 -16.81 -6.14 -12.41
C ASP A 104 -17.26 -5.68 -11.03
N LEU A 105 -16.40 -4.87 -10.37
CA LEU A 105 -16.64 -4.41 -9.02
C LEU A 105 -17.73 -3.34 -8.94
N THR A 106 -18.06 -2.70 -10.06
CA THR A 106 -19.13 -1.70 -10.11
C THR A 106 -20.49 -2.34 -10.06
N ASP A 107 -20.70 -3.44 -10.81
CA ASP A 107 -21.96 -4.17 -10.85
C ASP A 107 -21.99 -5.36 -9.86
N GLY A 108 -20.86 -5.70 -9.23
CA GLY A 108 -20.75 -6.82 -8.30
C GLY A 108 -20.99 -8.18 -8.95
N LYS A 109 -20.56 -8.36 -10.20
CA LYS A 109 -20.71 -9.59 -10.98
C LYS A 109 -19.49 -9.86 -11.84
N ASP A 110 -19.34 -11.10 -12.31
CA ASP A 110 -18.31 -11.48 -13.26
C ASP A 110 -18.79 -11.30 -14.70
N LEU A 111 -17.96 -10.69 -15.54
CA LEU A 111 -18.16 -10.63 -16.97
C LEU A 111 -17.56 -11.88 -17.61
N ALA A 112 -18.37 -12.71 -18.24
CA ALA A 112 -17.89 -13.86 -18.99
C ALA A 112 -17.09 -13.43 -20.24
N ASP A 113 -16.25 -14.33 -20.73
CA ASP A 113 -15.46 -14.10 -21.98
C ASP A 113 -16.38 -13.68 -23.14
N GLY A 114 -15.94 -12.68 -23.89
CA GLY A 114 -16.69 -12.14 -25.05
C GLY A 114 -17.86 -11.20 -24.70
N VAL A 115 -18.22 -11.05 -23.43
CA VAL A 115 -19.29 -10.13 -23.00
C VAL A 115 -18.80 -8.69 -23.13
N SER A 116 -19.70 -7.79 -23.54
CA SER A 116 -19.38 -6.36 -23.64
C SER A 116 -19.05 -5.77 -22.26
N VAL A 117 -17.94 -5.03 -22.19
CA VAL A 117 -17.53 -4.32 -20.97
C VAL A 117 -18.23 -2.96 -20.94
N PRO A 118 -19.00 -2.66 -19.88
CA PRO A 118 -19.60 -1.35 -19.71
C PRO A 118 -18.52 -0.27 -19.48
N LYS A 119 -18.75 0.94 -20.00
CA LYS A 119 -17.86 2.08 -19.75
C LYS A 119 -17.96 2.53 -18.29
N ASN A 120 -16.84 3.01 -17.77
CA ASN A 120 -16.70 3.56 -16.42
C ASN A 120 -16.91 2.53 -15.30
N HIS A 121 -16.95 1.24 -15.61
CA HIS A 121 -16.94 0.18 -14.63
C HIS A 121 -15.50 -0.17 -14.23
N LEU A 122 -15.30 -0.47 -12.96
CA LEU A 122 -14.02 -0.94 -12.42
C LEU A 122 -13.92 -2.45 -12.56
N LEU A 123 -12.99 -2.90 -13.36
CA LEU A 123 -12.64 -4.31 -13.52
C LEU A 123 -11.40 -4.63 -12.70
N LEU A 124 -11.40 -5.76 -12.00
CA LEU A 124 -10.25 -6.29 -11.26
C LEU A 124 -9.73 -7.56 -11.94
N PHE A 125 -8.40 -7.68 -12.04
CA PHE A 125 -7.74 -8.86 -12.60
C PHE A 125 -7.01 -9.61 -11.47
N PRO A 126 -7.67 -10.58 -10.79
CA PRO A 126 -7.08 -11.27 -9.64
C PRO A 126 -5.97 -12.26 -10.04
N ARG A 127 -5.82 -12.55 -11.32
CA ARG A 127 -4.78 -13.43 -11.89
C ARG A 127 -4.49 -13.08 -13.34
N ASP A 128 -3.35 -13.52 -13.85
CA ASP A 128 -2.91 -13.30 -15.22
C ASP A 128 -3.80 -13.99 -16.28
N GLY A 129 -3.62 -13.61 -17.54
CA GLY A 129 -4.30 -14.22 -18.68
C GLY A 129 -5.71 -13.69 -18.96
N ARG A 130 -6.11 -12.62 -18.29
CA ARG A 130 -7.39 -11.94 -18.46
C ARG A 130 -7.19 -10.50 -18.88
N GLY A 131 -8.15 -9.95 -19.58
CA GLY A 131 -8.05 -8.60 -20.10
C GLY A 131 -9.31 -8.16 -20.82
N ILE A 132 -9.14 -7.22 -21.72
CA ILE A 132 -10.22 -6.73 -22.59
C ILE A 132 -9.76 -6.70 -24.03
N ALA A 133 -10.63 -7.15 -24.95
CA ALA A 133 -10.43 -7.07 -26.39
C ALA A 133 -11.10 -5.80 -26.93
N SER A 134 -10.36 -4.94 -27.59
CA SER A 134 -10.87 -3.70 -28.19
C SER A 134 -11.53 -3.98 -29.53
N VAL A 135 -12.84 -3.71 -29.61
CA VAL A 135 -13.61 -3.78 -30.86
C VAL A 135 -13.40 -2.51 -31.69
N THR A 136 -13.36 -1.37 -31.04
CA THR A 136 -13.00 -0.08 -31.64
C THR A 136 -11.80 0.51 -30.88
N ASN A 137 -11.17 1.57 -31.43
CA ASN A 137 -10.14 2.29 -30.69
C ASN A 137 -10.70 2.71 -29.32
N SER A 138 -9.99 2.38 -28.28
CA SER A 138 -10.44 2.53 -26.91
C SER A 138 -9.38 3.24 -26.07
N ILE A 139 -9.81 3.98 -25.05
CA ILE A 139 -8.95 4.52 -24.00
C ILE A 139 -9.34 3.84 -22.69
N VAL A 140 -8.35 3.25 -22.03
CA VAL A 140 -8.50 2.51 -20.79
C VAL A 140 -7.62 3.13 -19.72
N MET A 141 -8.19 3.43 -18.57
CA MET A 141 -7.42 3.78 -17.38
C MET A 141 -6.95 2.48 -16.74
N VAL A 142 -5.66 2.38 -16.49
CA VAL A 142 -5.00 1.19 -15.93
C VAL A 142 -4.30 1.57 -14.65
N ARG A 143 -4.51 0.80 -13.60
CA ARG A 143 -3.70 0.79 -12.39
C ARG A 143 -3.08 -0.59 -12.25
N GLY A 144 -1.75 -0.67 -12.25
CA GLY A 144 -1.00 -1.92 -12.23
C GLY A 144 -0.20 -2.15 -13.51
N THR A 145 0.19 -3.40 -13.73
CA THR A 145 1.00 -3.80 -14.89
C THR A 145 0.14 -4.48 -15.94
N TYR A 146 0.46 -4.26 -17.21
CA TYR A 146 -0.33 -4.76 -18.33
C TYR A 146 0.55 -5.10 -19.52
N THR A 147 -0.04 -5.79 -20.48
CA THR A 147 0.59 -6.12 -21.77
C THR A 147 -0.44 -5.90 -22.87
N ILE A 148 -0.03 -5.31 -23.99
CA ILE A 148 -0.87 -5.18 -25.18
C ILE A 148 -0.45 -6.24 -26.19
N MET A 149 -1.42 -7.02 -26.69
CA MET A 149 -1.23 -8.00 -27.74
C MET A 149 -1.97 -7.59 -29.01
N ASP A 150 -1.39 -7.92 -30.14
CA ASP A 150 -2.07 -7.81 -31.44
C ASP A 150 -3.07 -8.97 -31.65
N LYS A 151 -3.79 -8.91 -32.79
CA LYS A 151 -4.74 -9.95 -33.20
C LYS A 151 -4.09 -11.34 -33.46
N ASN A 152 -2.76 -11.39 -33.56
CA ASN A 152 -2.01 -12.63 -33.79
C ASN A 152 -1.44 -13.17 -32.46
N GLY A 153 -1.65 -12.49 -31.37
CA GLY A 153 -1.14 -12.84 -30.04
C GLY A 153 0.29 -12.39 -29.76
N ASN A 154 0.88 -11.53 -30.61
CA ASN A 154 2.21 -10.98 -30.38
C ASN A 154 2.11 -9.78 -29.42
N VAL A 155 3.09 -9.67 -28.52
CA VAL A 155 3.20 -8.52 -27.63
C VAL A 155 3.65 -7.31 -28.43
N VAL A 156 2.89 -6.20 -28.37
CA VAL A 156 3.14 -4.95 -29.08
C VAL A 156 3.28 -3.74 -28.16
N GLY A 157 3.14 -3.94 -26.86
CA GLY A 157 3.28 -2.90 -25.84
C GLY A 157 3.51 -3.48 -24.45
N PRO A 158 3.93 -2.59 -23.49
CA PRO A 158 4.38 -2.98 -22.15
C PRO A 158 3.38 -3.82 -21.44
#